data_30f26db3ffcba2657d0b296630307ea9
#
_entry.id   30f26db3ffcba2657d0b296630307ea9
#
_cell.length_a   1.000
_cell.length_b   1.000
_cell.length_c   1.000
_cell.angle_alpha   90.00
_cell.angle_beta   90.00
_cell.angle_gamma   90.00
#
_symmetry.space_group_name_H-M   'P 1'
#
loop_
_entity.id
_entity.type
_entity.pdbx_description
1 polymer ?
#
loop_
_entity_poly.entity_id
_entity_poly.type
_entity_poly.pdbx_seq_one_letter_code
_entity_poly.pdbx_strand_id
1 'polypeptide(L)'
;NPDFFIQGASYHVVEEINKNPKEACDVNIASLHYLSDLCNEYDCTLINFSTNYVFSGKSTVIRHLQGELQHYNETDIPQPVNLYGILKYAGEQVVSTNCNKYYNIRVSGLFGKTGSRAKNGMNFPYIIKKNLELSNNVDHLEPVEVVADQIINIGYTVDLAKVIVEMMHQEEVDKYGVYHLVNKGDCTWYEVAQEIADILGYGKDKIKPIETEDFYTNLKRPKDTSLNVRKVEKKFGVNVPTWEAALRRFFEEIA
;
A
#
# COMPACT_ATOMS: atom_id res chain seq x y z
N ASN A 1 -27.14 7.26 -12.53
CA ASN A 1 -26.14 6.18 -12.42
C ASN A 1 -24.77 6.82 -12.27
N PRO A 2 -23.87 6.33 -11.39
CA PRO A 2 -22.49 6.78 -11.36
C PRO A 2 -21.74 6.15 -12.52
N ASP A 3 -20.73 6.86 -13.06
CA ASP A 3 -19.82 6.31 -14.08
C ASP A 3 -18.76 5.41 -13.42
N PHE A 4 -18.37 5.73 -12.17
CA PHE A 4 -17.35 5.01 -11.40
C PHE A 4 -17.82 4.68 -9.99
N PHE A 5 -17.47 3.50 -9.52
CA PHE A 5 -17.61 3.09 -8.13
C PHE A 5 -16.21 2.83 -7.51
N ILE A 6 -15.84 3.62 -6.51
CA ILE A 6 -14.55 3.48 -5.83
C ILE A 6 -14.76 2.68 -4.54
N GLN A 7 -14.29 1.43 -4.51
CA GLN A 7 -14.38 0.54 -3.36
C GLN A 7 -13.22 0.76 -2.40
N GLY A 8 -13.44 1.58 -1.38
CA GLY A 8 -12.46 1.89 -0.33
C GLY A 8 -12.58 1.05 0.94
N ALA A 9 -13.67 0.25 1.09
CA ALA A 9 -13.84 -0.59 2.27
C ALA A 9 -12.93 -1.83 2.20
N SER A 10 -12.22 -2.11 3.28
CA SER A 10 -11.35 -3.29 3.39
C SER A 10 -11.18 -3.70 4.84
N TYR A 11 -11.24 -4.99 5.11
CA TYR A 11 -10.73 -5.54 6.36
C TYR A 11 -9.21 -5.69 6.24
N HIS A 12 -8.45 -4.73 6.78
CA HIS A 12 -7.01 -4.58 6.49
C HIS A 12 -6.08 -4.69 7.70
N VAL A 13 -6.63 -4.86 8.91
CA VAL A 13 -5.81 -5.07 10.12
C VAL A 13 -5.37 -6.53 10.15
N VAL A 14 -4.15 -6.77 9.67
CA VAL A 14 -3.62 -8.12 9.41
C VAL A 14 -3.66 -9.00 10.64
N GLU A 15 -3.40 -8.43 11.82
CA GLU A 15 -3.42 -9.11 13.12
C GLU A 15 -4.82 -9.58 13.54
N GLU A 16 -5.88 -8.90 13.08
CA GLU A 16 -7.26 -9.19 13.43
C GLU A 16 -7.96 -10.16 12.47
N ILE A 17 -7.48 -10.25 11.24
CA ILE A 17 -8.06 -11.11 10.20
C ILE A 17 -8.12 -12.58 10.66
N ASN A 18 -7.07 -13.07 11.31
CA ASN A 18 -7.04 -14.44 11.82
C ASN A 18 -8.07 -14.69 12.94
N LYS A 19 -8.51 -13.64 13.64
CA LYS A 19 -9.53 -13.71 14.70
C LYS A 19 -10.95 -13.65 14.14
N ASN A 20 -11.13 -12.94 13.02
CA ASN A 20 -12.42 -12.67 12.39
C ASN A 20 -12.42 -13.07 10.89
N PRO A 21 -12.07 -14.30 10.53
CA PRO A 21 -11.87 -14.68 9.12
C PRO A 21 -13.16 -14.60 8.29
N LYS A 22 -14.33 -14.87 8.89
CA LYS A 22 -15.63 -14.78 8.20
C LYS A 22 -15.92 -13.35 7.77
N GLU A 23 -15.84 -12.38 8.68
CA GLU A 23 -16.06 -10.97 8.38
C GLU A 23 -15.03 -10.44 7.36
N ALA A 24 -13.78 -10.88 7.47
CA ALA A 24 -12.75 -10.53 6.50
C ALA A 24 -13.06 -11.08 5.10
N CYS A 25 -13.60 -12.30 4.97
CA CYS A 25 -14.08 -12.85 3.71
C CYS A 25 -15.28 -12.07 3.17
N ASP A 26 -16.26 -11.75 4.02
CA ASP A 26 -17.45 -11.01 3.63
C ASP A 26 -17.06 -9.62 3.05
N VAL A 27 -16.13 -8.91 3.71
CA VAL A 27 -15.69 -7.58 3.27
C VAL A 27 -14.73 -7.63 2.08
N ASN A 28 -13.75 -8.55 2.05
CA ASN A 28 -12.69 -8.51 1.04
C ASN A 28 -13.00 -9.36 -0.21
N ILE A 29 -14.02 -10.24 -0.18
CA ILE A 29 -14.38 -11.14 -1.28
C ILE A 29 -15.86 -11.01 -1.64
N ALA A 30 -16.78 -11.36 -0.73
CA ALA A 30 -18.21 -11.46 -1.05
C ALA A 30 -18.78 -10.10 -1.48
N SER A 31 -18.39 -9.00 -0.81
CA SER A 31 -18.82 -7.65 -1.20
C SER A 31 -18.41 -7.29 -2.64
N LEU A 32 -17.21 -7.74 -3.08
CA LEU A 32 -16.71 -7.47 -4.42
C LEU A 32 -17.51 -8.22 -5.50
N HIS A 33 -18.02 -9.40 -5.19
CA HIS A 33 -18.93 -10.11 -6.11
C HIS A 33 -20.21 -9.29 -6.35
N TYR A 34 -20.89 -8.89 -5.28
CA TYR A 34 -22.10 -8.06 -5.38
C TYR A 34 -21.85 -6.71 -6.07
N LEU A 35 -20.72 -6.07 -5.76
CA LEU A 35 -20.35 -4.81 -6.41
C LEU A 35 -20.05 -4.99 -7.90
N SER A 36 -19.44 -6.12 -8.31
CA SER A 36 -19.21 -6.42 -9.72
C SER A 36 -20.53 -6.57 -10.48
N ASP A 37 -21.50 -7.29 -9.90
CA ASP A 37 -22.82 -7.45 -10.50
C ASP A 37 -23.55 -6.11 -10.65
N LEU A 38 -23.54 -5.27 -9.60
CA LEU A 38 -24.11 -3.93 -9.63
C LEU A 38 -23.42 -3.04 -10.66
N CYS A 39 -22.08 -3.06 -10.72
CA CYS A 39 -21.35 -2.27 -11.71
C CYS A 39 -21.69 -2.69 -13.15
N ASN A 40 -21.87 -3.99 -13.41
CA ASN A 40 -22.31 -4.48 -14.71
C ASN A 40 -23.75 -4.05 -15.04
N GLU A 41 -24.68 -4.13 -14.06
CA GLU A 41 -26.08 -3.74 -14.22
C GLU A 41 -26.22 -2.25 -14.56
N TYR A 42 -25.41 -1.39 -13.90
CA TYR A 42 -25.49 0.06 -14.09
C TYR A 42 -24.47 0.63 -15.09
N ASP A 43 -23.75 -0.24 -15.79
CA ASP A 43 -22.66 0.11 -16.73
C ASP A 43 -21.56 1.00 -16.11
N CYS A 44 -21.22 0.74 -14.86
CA CYS A 44 -20.31 1.50 -14.02
C CYS A 44 -18.92 0.83 -13.94
N THR A 45 -17.85 1.61 -13.93
CA THR A 45 -16.48 1.08 -13.76
C THR A 45 -16.11 0.92 -12.29
N LEU A 46 -15.72 -0.29 -11.89
CA LEU A 46 -15.30 -0.61 -10.52
C LEU A 46 -13.80 -0.31 -10.32
N ILE A 47 -13.47 0.57 -9.39
CA ILE A 47 -12.11 0.79 -8.91
C ILE A 47 -11.95 0.08 -7.56
N ASN A 48 -11.21 -1.04 -7.55
CA ASN A 48 -10.96 -1.85 -6.37
C ASN A 48 -9.51 -1.69 -5.91
N PHE A 49 -9.30 -1.41 -4.62
CA PHE A 49 -7.96 -1.37 -4.03
C PHE A 49 -7.52 -2.74 -3.54
N SER A 50 -6.36 -3.17 -4.00
CA SER A 50 -5.64 -4.36 -3.55
C SER A 50 -4.34 -3.96 -2.83
N THR A 51 -3.38 -4.87 -2.70
CA THR A 51 -2.21 -4.70 -1.85
C THR A 51 -0.95 -5.34 -2.46
N ASN A 52 0.22 -4.81 -2.10
CA ASN A 52 1.51 -5.44 -2.35
C ASN A 52 1.66 -6.82 -1.65
N TYR A 53 0.87 -7.10 -0.60
CA TYR A 53 0.88 -8.38 0.13
C TYR A 53 0.36 -9.57 -0.68
N VAL A 54 -0.09 -9.36 -1.91
CA VAL A 54 -0.34 -10.45 -2.87
C VAL A 54 0.96 -11.15 -3.26
N PHE A 55 2.12 -10.53 -3.04
CA PHE A 55 3.43 -11.09 -3.36
C PHE A 55 4.13 -11.71 -2.14
N SER A 56 4.95 -12.73 -2.39
CA SER A 56 5.61 -13.52 -1.33
C SER A 56 6.86 -12.86 -0.74
N GLY A 57 7.44 -11.91 -1.42
CA GLY A 57 8.75 -11.35 -1.06
C GLY A 57 9.94 -12.27 -1.38
N LYS A 58 9.71 -13.43 -2.01
CA LYS A 58 10.77 -14.41 -2.32
C LYS A 58 11.41 -14.23 -3.70
N SER A 59 10.90 -13.35 -4.52
CA SER A 59 11.32 -13.19 -5.92
C SER A 59 12.72 -12.60 -6.10
N THR A 60 13.34 -12.16 -5.04
CA THR A 60 14.62 -11.41 -5.04
C THR A 60 15.83 -12.21 -5.51
N VAL A 61 15.89 -13.54 -5.29
CA VAL A 61 17.09 -14.33 -5.62
C VAL A 61 17.35 -14.38 -7.13
N ILE A 62 16.31 -14.56 -7.96
CA ILE A 62 16.46 -14.61 -9.43
C ILE A 62 16.64 -13.19 -10.00
N ARG A 63 16.01 -12.20 -9.38
CA ARG A 63 16.04 -10.79 -9.82
C ARG A 63 17.39 -10.12 -9.52
N HIS A 64 18.02 -10.45 -8.41
CA HIS A 64 19.39 -10.00 -8.08
C HIS A 64 20.48 -10.58 -9.00
N LEU A 65 20.24 -11.73 -9.63
CA LEU A 65 21.23 -12.35 -10.54
C LEU A 65 21.42 -11.57 -11.85
N GLN A 66 20.54 -10.60 -12.16
CA GLN A 66 20.63 -9.74 -13.35
C GLN A 66 21.21 -8.34 -13.06
N GLY A 67 21.64 -8.07 -11.82
CA GLY A 67 22.30 -6.81 -11.45
C GLY A 67 21.41 -5.59 -11.30
N GLU A 68 20.09 -5.71 -11.44
CA GLU A 68 19.11 -4.66 -11.19
C GLU A 68 18.10 -5.12 -10.14
N LEU A 69 17.78 -4.25 -9.17
CA LEU A 69 16.64 -4.42 -8.27
C LEU A 69 15.36 -4.41 -9.11
N GLN A 70 14.80 -5.58 -9.38
CA GLN A 70 13.56 -5.67 -10.16
C GLN A 70 12.36 -5.70 -9.21
N HIS A 71 11.63 -4.59 -9.16
CA HIS A 71 10.35 -4.49 -8.48
C HIS A 71 9.30 -5.41 -9.12
N TYR A 72 8.31 -5.87 -8.34
CA TYR A 72 7.18 -6.61 -8.87
C TYR A 72 6.43 -5.80 -9.92
N ASN A 73 6.12 -6.42 -11.05
CA ASN A 73 5.23 -5.88 -12.07
C ASN A 73 3.87 -6.59 -12.04
N GLU A 74 2.90 -6.07 -12.76
CA GLU A 74 1.52 -6.57 -12.71
C GLU A 74 1.34 -7.98 -13.31
N THR A 75 2.30 -8.46 -14.11
CA THR A 75 2.29 -9.80 -14.71
C THR A 75 2.99 -10.86 -13.83
N ASP A 76 3.65 -10.44 -12.75
CA ASP A 76 4.24 -11.38 -11.80
C ASP A 76 3.15 -12.16 -11.06
N ILE A 77 3.40 -13.45 -10.87
CA ILE A 77 2.42 -14.36 -10.25
C ILE A 77 2.29 -14.06 -8.76
N PRO A 78 1.09 -13.69 -8.26
CA PRO A 78 0.84 -13.50 -6.85
C PRO A 78 1.03 -14.81 -6.05
N GLN A 79 1.73 -14.70 -4.92
CA GLN A 79 1.99 -15.81 -4.00
C GLN A 79 1.94 -15.28 -2.55
N PRO A 80 0.76 -14.90 -2.04
CA PRO A 80 0.63 -14.29 -0.73
C PRO A 80 1.05 -15.25 0.40
N VAL A 81 1.70 -14.72 1.44
CA VAL A 81 2.24 -15.50 2.56
C VAL A 81 1.41 -15.40 3.85
N ASN A 82 0.35 -14.58 3.84
CA ASN A 82 -0.56 -14.41 4.97
C ASN A 82 -2.01 -14.29 4.49
N LEU A 83 -2.96 -14.47 5.42
CA LEU A 83 -4.39 -14.51 5.11
C LEU A 83 -4.89 -13.19 4.50
N TYR A 84 -4.36 -12.04 4.93
CA TYR A 84 -4.72 -10.74 4.33
C TYR A 84 -4.41 -10.72 2.83
N GLY A 85 -3.19 -11.06 2.44
CA GLY A 85 -2.78 -11.11 1.04
C GLY A 85 -3.61 -12.12 0.22
N ILE A 86 -3.94 -13.30 0.82
CA ILE A 86 -4.79 -14.31 0.18
C ILE A 86 -6.18 -13.74 -0.11
N LEU A 87 -6.83 -13.10 0.88
CA LEU A 87 -8.17 -12.53 0.72
C LEU A 87 -8.20 -11.38 -0.28
N LYS A 88 -7.18 -10.52 -0.27
CA LYS A 88 -7.08 -9.42 -1.24
C LYS A 88 -6.86 -9.94 -2.66
N TYR A 89 -6.01 -10.96 -2.84
CA TYR A 89 -5.82 -11.59 -4.14
C TYR A 89 -7.09 -12.32 -4.61
N ALA A 90 -7.79 -13.05 -3.74
CA ALA A 90 -9.08 -13.65 -4.07
C ALA A 90 -10.10 -12.59 -4.52
N GLY A 91 -10.14 -11.43 -3.86
CA GLY A 91 -10.97 -10.30 -4.26
C GLY A 91 -10.60 -9.75 -5.65
N GLU A 92 -9.30 -9.67 -6.00
CA GLU A 92 -8.87 -9.31 -7.37
C GLU A 92 -9.43 -10.31 -8.39
N GLN A 93 -9.39 -11.61 -8.08
CA GLN A 93 -9.89 -12.65 -8.98
C GLN A 93 -11.40 -12.56 -9.16
N VAL A 94 -12.15 -12.30 -8.08
CA VAL A 94 -13.61 -12.08 -8.15
C VAL A 94 -13.92 -10.91 -9.09
N VAL A 95 -13.26 -9.75 -8.90
CA VAL A 95 -13.48 -8.58 -9.75
C VAL A 95 -13.10 -8.86 -11.21
N SER A 96 -11.92 -9.46 -11.45
CA SER A 96 -11.44 -9.70 -12.81
C SER A 96 -12.27 -10.74 -13.59
N THR A 97 -12.97 -11.61 -12.88
CA THR A 97 -13.82 -12.65 -13.50
C THR A 97 -15.26 -12.18 -13.73
N ASN A 98 -15.78 -11.32 -12.82
CA ASN A 98 -17.20 -10.99 -12.82
C ASN A 98 -17.49 -9.55 -13.30
N CYS A 99 -16.54 -8.61 -13.24
CA CYS A 99 -16.75 -7.22 -13.63
C CYS A 99 -16.23 -6.93 -15.03
N ASN A 100 -17.08 -6.34 -15.88
CA ASN A 100 -16.71 -6.02 -17.28
C ASN A 100 -15.75 -4.81 -17.37
N LYS A 101 -15.93 -3.82 -16.48
CA LYS A 101 -15.16 -2.58 -16.44
C LYS A 101 -14.54 -2.42 -15.07
N TYR A 102 -13.20 -2.60 -14.93
CA TYR A 102 -12.57 -2.55 -13.63
C TYR A 102 -11.10 -2.11 -13.65
N TYR A 103 -10.69 -1.54 -12.55
CA TYR A 103 -9.29 -1.34 -12.19
C TYR A 103 -9.02 -2.01 -10.83
N ASN A 104 -8.18 -3.04 -10.79
CA ASN A 104 -7.62 -3.59 -9.56
C ASN A 104 -6.29 -2.87 -9.28
N ILE A 105 -6.30 -1.97 -8.28
CA ILE A 105 -5.15 -1.12 -7.97
C ILE A 105 -4.42 -1.67 -6.75
N ARG A 106 -3.21 -2.23 -6.95
CA ARG A 106 -2.35 -2.68 -5.87
C ARG A 106 -1.59 -1.50 -5.30
N VAL A 107 -1.78 -1.26 -4.01
CA VAL A 107 -1.15 -0.18 -3.24
C VAL A 107 -0.29 -0.74 -2.12
N SER A 108 0.56 0.10 -1.52
CA SER A 108 1.41 -0.25 -0.39
C SER A 108 1.60 0.94 0.53
N GLY A 109 1.77 0.70 1.83
CA GLY A 109 2.20 1.69 2.81
C GLY A 109 1.43 3.01 2.78
N LEU A 110 0.09 2.99 2.66
CA LEU A 110 -0.71 4.19 2.49
C LEU A 110 -0.61 5.14 3.69
N PHE A 111 -0.43 6.42 3.40
CA PHE A 111 -0.48 7.51 4.36
C PHE A 111 -1.19 8.73 3.79
N GLY A 112 -1.74 9.56 4.68
CA GLY A 112 -2.48 10.77 4.33
C GLY A 112 -3.00 11.47 5.59
N LYS A 113 -3.57 12.66 5.42
CA LYS A 113 -3.97 13.56 6.50
C LYS A 113 -4.98 12.97 7.50
N THR A 114 -5.94 12.19 7.01
CA THR A 114 -7.00 11.65 7.88
C THR A 114 -6.60 10.36 8.60
N GLY A 115 -5.52 9.70 8.17
CA GLY A 115 -5.09 8.41 8.70
C GLY A 115 -6.09 7.28 8.44
N SER A 116 -5.93 6.16 9.17
CA SER A 116 -6.82 5.00 9.07
C SER A 116 -7.80 4.94 10.23
N ARG A 117 -9.11 4.84 9.94
CA ARG A 117 -10.15 4.69 10.98
C ARG A 117 -9.92 3.45 11.86
N ALA A 118 -9.55 2.32 11.28
CA ALA A 118 -9.27 1.08 12.01
C ALA A 118 -8.02 1.17 12.90
N LYS A 119 -7.20 2.22 12.73
CA LYS A 119 -6.03 2.53 13.57
C LYS A 119 -6.18 3.86 14.31
N ASN A 120 -7.40 4.23 14.70
CA ASN A 120 -7.72 5.45 15.44
C ASN A 120 -7.16 6.74 14.78
N GLY A 121 -7.23 6.83 13.46
CA GLY A 121 -6.72 7.96 12.70
C GLY A 121 -5.19 7.96 12.51
N MET A 122 -4.49 6.91 12.96
CA MET A 122 -3.03 6.82 12.84
C MET A 122 -2.62 6.18 11.51
N ASN A 123 -1.51 6.66 10.97
CA ASN A 123 -0.72 6.01 9.93
C ASN A 123 0.75 6.01 10.36
N PHE A 124 1.62 5.36 9.60
CA PHE A 124 3.02 5.22 9.99
C PHE A 124 3.73 6.57 10.24
N PRO A 125 3.64 7.59 9.35
CA PRO A 125 4.20 8.92 9.63
C PRO A 125 3.73 9.57 10.93
N TYR A 126 2.45 9.47 11.27
CA TYR A 126 1.94 10.00 12.54
C TYR A 126 2.47 9.23 13.76
N ILE A 127 2.61 7.91 13.65
CA ILE A 127 3.18 7.08 14.74
C ILE A 127 4.63 7.50 15.00
N ILE A 128 5.45 7.63 13.95
CA ILE A 128 6.85 8.03 14.09
C ILE A 128 6.97 9.45 14.63
N LYS A 129 6.20 10.42 14.08
CA LYS A 129 6.16 11.79 14.60
C LYS A 129 5.86 11.80 16.12
N LYS A 130 4.79 11.11 16.54
CA LYS A 130 4.41 11.04 17.95
C LYS A 130 5.49 10.42 18.83
N ASN A 131 6.13 9.35 18.36
CA ASN A 131 7.18 8.69 19.15
C ASN A 131 8.44 9.55 19.25
N LEU A 132 8.80 10.29 18.20
CA LEU A 132 9.90 11.25 18.23
C LEU A 132 9.62 12.42 19.20
N GLU A 133 8.40 12.96 19.19
CA GLU A 133 7.98 14.00 20.12
C GLU A 133 8.06 13.51 21.59
N LEU A 134 7.63 12.29 21.86
CA LEU A 134 7.73 11.68 23.18
C LEU A 134 9.20 11.47 23.58
N SER A 135 10.02 10.93 22.70
CA SER A 135 11.45 10.68 22.91
C SER A 135 12.25 11.97 23.18
N ASN A 136 11.82 13.09 22.61
CA ASN A 136 12.49 14.38 22.82
C ASN A 136 12.09 15.08 24.12
N ASN A 137 10.93 14.74 24.68
CA ASN A 137 10.40 15.35 25.90
C ASN A 137 10.79 14.61 27.19
N VAL A 138 11.44 13.46 27.08
CA VAL A 138 11.86 12.63 28.24
C VAL A 138 13.36 12.36 28.14
N ASP A 139 14.14 12.90 29.06
CA ASP A 139 15.56 12.60 29.18
C ASP A 139 15.77 11.08 29.34
N HIS A 140 16.68 10.51 28.53
CA HIS A 140 17.03 9.07 28.52
C HIS A 140 16.00 8.11 27.92
N LEU A 141 15.06 8.57 27.07
CA LEU A 141 14.24 7.65 26.31
C LEU A 141 15.06 6.97 25.19
N GLU A 142 14.90 5.66 25.07
CA GLU A 142 15.54 4.87 24.03
C GLU A 142 15.10 5.31 22.62
N PRO A 143 15.95 5.17 21.60
CA PRO A 143 15.57 5.45 20.22
C PRO A 143 14.33 4.67 19.78
N VAL A 144 13.59 5.24 18.83
CA VAL A 144 12.38 4.59 18.26
C VAL A 144 12.81 3.39 17.41
N GLU A 145 12.44 2.19 17.84
CA GLU A 145 12.74 0.95 17.11
C GLU A 145 11.84 0.80 15.89
N VAL A 146 12.43 0.55 14.72
CA VAL A 146 11.73 0.43 13.45
C VAL A 146 12.29 -0.70 12.59
N VAL A 147 11.42 -1.51 12.01
CA VAL A 147 11.77 -2.64 11.14
C VAL A 147 12.56 -2.18 9.92
N ALA A 148 13.72 -2.80 9.68
CA ALA A 148 14.67 -2.43 8.64
C ALA A 148 14.83 -3.47 7.52
N ASP A 149 14.27 -4.67 7.67
CA ASP A 149 14.41 -5.78 6.71
C ASP A 149 13.18 -6.02 5.82
N GLN A 150 12.22 -5.08 5.81
CA GLN A 150 11.09 -5.08 4.89
C GLN A 150 11.23 -3.98 3.85
N ILE A 151 11.41 -4.37 2.58
CA ILE A 151 11.49 -3.46 1.43
C ILE A 151 10.08 -3.31 0.84
N ILE A 152 9.63 -2.06 0.73
CA ILE A 152 8.29 -1.68 0.28
C ILE A 152 8.36 -0.42 -0.58
N ASN A 153 7.21 0.02 -1.05
CA ASN A 153 6.96 1.42 -1.40
C ASN A 153 5.92 1.97 -0.44
N ILE A 154 5.89 3.28 -0.24
CA ILE A 154 4.81 3.95 0.46
C ILE A 154 3.97 4.78 -0.52
N GLY A 155 2.71 5.04 -0.16
CA GLY A 155 1.77 5.74 -1.02
C GLY A 155 1.09 6.92 -0.33
N TYR A 156 1.36 8.15 -0.77
CA TYR A 156 0.64 9.33 -0.34
C TYR A 156 -0.72 9.40 -1.04
N THR A 157 -1.79 9.29 -0.27
CA THR A 157 -3.16 9.17 -0.82
C THR A 157 -3.55 10.30 -1.76
N VAL A 158 -3.02 11.52 -1.58
CA VAL A 158 -3.26 12.66 -2.48
C VAL A 158 -2.63 12.44 -3.86
N ASP A 159 -1.40 11.92 -3.91
CA ASP A 159 -0.74 11.64 -5.18
C ASP A 159 -1.45 10.50 -5.93
N LEU A 160 -1.83 9.44 -5.20
CA LEU A 160 -2.55 8.30 -5.77
C LEU A 160 -3.93 8.72 -6.29
N ALA A 161 -4.65 9.57 -5.54
CA ALA A 161 -5.95 10.08 -5.95
C ALA A 161 -5.87 10.88 -7.27
N LYS A 162 -4.83 11.71 -7.46
CA LYS A 162 -4.61 12.44 -8.72
C LYS A 162 -4.44 11.49 -9.90
N VAL A 163 -3.65 10.43 -9.74
CA VAL A 163 -3.47 9.42 -10.78
C VAL A 163 -4.79 8.69 -11.09
N ILE A 164 -5.56 8.33 -10.06
CA ILE A 164 -6.87 7.67 -10.24
C ILE A 164 -7.84 8.57 -11.02
N VAL A 165 -7.85 9.87 -10.74
CA VAL A 165 -8.67 10.84 -11.50
C VAL A 165 -8.24 10.88 -12.96
N GLU A 166 -6.94 10.86 -13.27
CA GLU A 166 -6.46 10.77 -14.65
C GLU A 166 -6.84 9.44 -15.32
N MET A 167 -6.81 8.32 -14.57
CA MET A 167 -7.30 7.03 -15.07
C MET A 167 -8.79 7.09 -15.42
N MET A 168 -9.61 7.76 -14.61
CA MET A 168 -11.03 7.95 -14.86
C MET A 168 -11.30 8.82 -16.10
N HIS A 169 -10.54 9.92 -16.27
CA HIS A 169 -10.68 10.80 -17.43
C HIS A 169 -10.27 10.13 -18.76
N GLN A 170 -9.38 9.16 -18.71
CA GLN A 170 -8.84 8.46 -19.87
C GLN A 170 -9.36 7.03 -19.97
N GLU A 171 -10.57 6.77 -19.45
CA GLU A 171 -11.19 5.44 -19.47
C GLU A 171 -11.38 4.93 -20.91
N GLU A 172 -10.84 3.75 -21.17
CA GLU A 172 -10.96 3.02 -22.43
C GLU A 172 -10.91 1.51 -22.15
N VAL A 173 -11.58 0.71 -22.99
CA VAL A 173 -11.71 -0.76 -22.82
C VAL A 173 -10.34 -1.46 -22.72
N ASP A 174 -9.35 -1.01 -23.48
CA ASP A 174 -8.00 -1.58 -23.47
C ASP A 174 -7.15 -1.15 -22.26
N LYS A 175 -7.69 -0.31 -21.38
CA LYS A 175 -7.05 0.18 -20.18
C LYS A 175 -7.51 -0.50 -18.89
N TYR A 176 -8.55 -1.35 -18.94
CA TYR A 176 -8.99 -2.10 -17.75
C TYR A 176 -7.94 -3.12 -17.30
N GLY A 177 -7.99 -3.50 -16.02
CA GLY A 177 -7.16 -4.55 -15.46
C GLY A 177 -6.43 -4.19 -14.18
N VAL A 178 -5.29 -4.85 -13.93
CA VAL A 178 -4.47 -4.69 -12.72
C VAL A 178 -3.41 -3.62 -12.93
N TYR A 179 -3.24 -2.76 -11.92
CA TYR A 179 -2.21 -1.70 -11.89
C TYR A 179 -1.54 -1.64 -10.52
N HIS A 180 -0.25 -1.32 -10.52
CA HIS A 180 0.47 -0.94 -9.32
C HIS A 180 0.45 0.59 -9.19
N LEU A 181 0.10 1.10 -8.01
CA LEU A 181 0.05 2.53 -7.75
C LEU A 181 0.57 2.85 -6.34
N VAL A 182 1.79 3.32 -6.28
CA VAL A 182 2.54 3.75 -5.10
C VAL A 182 3.46 4.90 -5.49
N ASN A 183 3.98 5.68 -4.55
CA ASN A 183 5.05 6.64 -4.88
C ASN A 183 6.31 5.89 -5.32
N LYS A 184 7.09 6.48 -6.24
CA LYS A 184 8.33 5.89 -6.78
C LYS A 184 9.42 5.80 -5.73
N GLY A 185 10.30 4.82 -5.92
CA GLY A 185 11.38 4.47 -5.02
C GLY A 185 10.95 3.41 -4.02
N ASP A 186 11.82 2.44 -3.80
CA ASP A 186 11.71 1.47 -2.72
C ASP A 186 12.36 2.02 -1.45
N CYS A 187 11.88 1.58 -0.32
CA CYS A 187 12.36 1.97 0.99
C CYS A 187 12.03 0.88 2.03
N THR A 188 12.76 0.89 3.11
CA THR A 188 12.38 0.17 4.33
C THR A 188 11.57 1.08 5.25
N TRP A 189 10.82 0.51 6.18
CA TRP A 189 10.15 1.31 7.21
C TRP A 189 11.16 2.14 8.03
N TYR A 190 12.36 1.60 8.24
CA TYR A 190 13.45 2.30 8.91
C TYR A 190 13.91 3.55 8.14
N GLU A 191 14.12 3.46 6.82
CA GLU A 191 14.49 4.61 5.99
C GLU A 191 13.39 5.67 5.96
N VAL A 192 12.11 5.25 5.90
CA VAL A 192 10.98 6.18 6.01
C VAL A 192 11.00 6.91 7.37
N ALA A 193 11.27 6.20 8.47
CA ALA A 193 11.34 6.81 9.79
C ALA A 193 12.53 7.79 9.92
N GLN A 194 13.67 7.45 9.31
CA GLN A 194 14.84 8.35 9.26
C GLN A 194 14.55 9.64 8.47
N GLU A 195 13.85 9.54 7.33
CA GLU A 195 13.43 10.72 6.55
C GLU A 195 12.44 11.58 7.33
N ILE A 196 11.52 10.96 8.10
CA ILE A 196 10.61 11.68 8.99
C ILE A 196 11.40 12.44 10.08
N ALA A 197 12.39 11.79 10.70
CA ALA A 197 13.22 12.42 11.71
C ALA A 197 13.97 13.64 11.12
N ASP A 198 14.49 13.51 9.90
CA ASP A 198 15.17 14.60 9.18
C ASP A 198 14.22 15.78 8.87
N ILE A 199 13.04 15.50 8.31
CA ILE A 199 12.01 16.51 7.99
C ILE A 199 11.57 17.29 9.25
N LEU A 200 11.47 16.62 10.39
CA LEU A 200 11.02 17.21 11.65
C LEU A 200 12.17 17.85 12.45
N GLY A 201 13.42 17.81 11.95
CA GLY A 201 14.59 18.38 12.61
C GLY A 201 15.13 17.57 13.78
N TYR A 202 14.74 16.29 13.89
CA TYR A 202 15.35 15.33 14.81
C TYR A 202 16.56 14.64 14.15
N GLY A 203 17.51 14.17 14.95
CA GLY A 203 18.64 13.36 14.42
C GLY A 203 18.19 11.96 14.00
N LYS A 204 18.80 11.41 12.94
CA LYS A 204 18.57 10.03 12.48
C LYS A 204 18.96 8.98 13.52
N ASP A 205 19.85 9.32 14.46
CA ASP A 205 20.24 8.54 15.62
C ASP A 205 19.09 8.25 16.60
N LYS A 206 17.98 9.02 16.51
CA LYS A 206 16.75 8.77 17.23
C LYS A 206 15.95 7.57 16.71
N ILE A 207 16.35 6.99 15.60
CA ILE A 207 15.72 5.80 14.99
C ILE A 207 16.71 4.64 15.05
N LYS A 208 16.27 3.49 15.59
CA LYS A 208 17.07 2.27 15.72
C LYS A 208 16.50 1.17 14.82
N PRO A 209 17.31 0.51 13.98
CA PRO A 209 16.84 -0.60 13.16
C PRO A 209 16.63 -1.86 14.02
N ILE A 210 15.55 -2.59 13.71
CA ILE A 210 15.25 -3.92 14.24
C ILE A 210 14.84 -4.86 13.12
N GLU A 211 14.93 -6.16 13.33
CA GLU A 211 14.46 -7.17 12.39
C GLU A 211 12.94 -7.41 12.56
N THR A 212 12.29 -7.85 11.48
CA THR A 212 10.85 -8.20 11.49
C THR A 212 10.52 -9.21 12.59
N GLU A 213 11.39 -10.17 12.83
CA GLU A 213 11.19 -11.27 13.78
C GLU A 213 11.19 -10.78 15.24
N ASP A 214 11.89 -9.68 15.53
CA ASP A 214 11.92 -9.07 16.86
C ASP A 214 10.61 -8.31 17.16
N PHE A 215 9.95 -7.80 16.12
CA PHE A 215 8.73 -7.00 16.28
C PHE A 215 7.43 -7.82 16.11
N TYR A 216 7.42 -8.79 15.18
CA TYR A 216 6.25 -9.59 14.82
C TYR A 216 6.51 -11.08 15.06
N THR A 217 6.16 -11.59 16.23
CA THR A 217 6.44 -12.98 16.61
C THR A 217 5.49 -14.01 15.93
N ASN A 218 4.30 -13.60 15.50
CA ASN A 218 3.24 -14.54 15.06
C ASN A 218 2.70 -14.30 13.65
N LEU A 219 3.29 -13.39 12.87
CA LEU A 219 2.73 -13.00 11.56
C LEU A 219 3.80 -12.98 10.48
N LYS A 220 3.64 -13.84 9.47
CA LYS A 220 4.54 -13.82 8.31
C LYS A 220 4.29 -12.56 7.50
N ARG A 221 5.34 -11.73 7.37
CA ARG A 221 5.37 -10.57 6.48
C ARG A 221 6.40 -10.83 5.37
N PRO A 222 6.07 -10.48 4.13
CA PRO A 222 7.03 -10.61 3.03
C PRO A 222 8.18 -9.61 3.20
N LYS A 223 9.42 -10.03 2.87
CA LYS A 223 10.62 -9.19 3.05
C LYS A 223 10.78 -8.13 1.96
N ASP A 224 10.38 -8.41 0.71
CA ASP A 224 10.44 -7.45 -0.38
C ASP A 224 9.15 -7.53 -1.21
N THR A 225 8.37 -6.46 -1.17
CA THR A 225 7.13 -6.32 -1.93
C THR A 225 7.10 -5.03 -2.75
N SER A 226 8.27 -4.55 -3.11
CA SER A 226 8.42 -3.33 -3.93
C SER A 226 7.73 -3.47 -5.28
N LEU A 227 6.92 -2.47 -5.63
CA LEU A 227 6.07 -2.44 -6.82
C LEU A 227 6.63 -1.52 -7.90
N ASN A 228 6.54 -1.94 -9.15
CA ASN A 228 6.85 -1.13 -10.32
C ASN A 228 5.62 -0.38 -10.80
N VAL A 229 5.71 0.93 -10.98
CA VAL A 229 4.59 1.79 -11.43
C VAL A 229 4.67 2.17 -12.93
N ARG A 230 5.64 1.63 -13.68
CA ARG A 230 5.83 1.99 -15.10
C ARG A 230 4.60 1.74 -15.97
N LYS A 231 3.80 0.73 -15.64
CA LYS A 231 2.57 0.42 -16.40
C LYS A 231 1.57 1.57 -16.32
N VAL A 232 1.24 2.03 -15.11
CA VAL A 232 0.29 3.14 -14.92
C VAL A 232 0.85 4.43 -15.51
N GLU A 233 2.14 4.74 -15.31
CA GLU A 233 2.77 5.92 -15.91
C GLU A 233 2.68 5.92 -17.45
N LYS A 234 3.05 4.80 -18.07
CA LYS A 234 3.03 4.67 -19.54
C LYS A 234 1.62 4.68 -20.12
N LYS A 235 0.66 3.98 -19.45
CA LYS A 235 -0.68 3.78 -20.00
C LYS A 235 -1.54 5.04 -19.90
N PHE A 236 -1.31 5.89 -18.88
CA PHE A 236 -2.10 7.10 -18.61
C PHE A 236 -1.28 8.40 -18.78
N GLY A 237 -0.01 8.33 -19.18
CA GLY A 237 0.82 9.52 -19.40
C GLY A 237 1.10 10.31 -18.11
N VAL A 238 1.03 9.67 -16.96
CA VAL A 238 1.24 10.31 -15.64
C VAL A 238 2.68 10.14 -15.17
N ASN A 239 3.11 11.01 -14.27
CA ASN A 239 4.40 10.89 -13.58
C ASN A 239 4.14 10.82 -12.07
N VAL A 240 4.36 9.65 -11.48
CA VAL A 240 4.19 9.45 -10.04
C VAL A 240 5.40 10.05 -9.29
N PRO A 241 5.20 10.92 -8.29
CA PRO A 241 6.31 11.49 -7.51
C PRO A 241 7.05 10.42 -6.70
N THR A 242 8.29 10.75 -6.25
CA THR A 242 9.03 9.90 -5.33
C THR A 242 8.41 9.92 -3.93
N TRP A 243 8.67 8.89 -3.13
CA TRP A 243 8.15 8.78 -1.78
C TRP A 243 8.70 9.86 -0.83
N GLU A 244 9.96 10.29 -1.01
CA GLU A 244 10.56 11.36 -0.22
C GLU A 244 9.86 12.69 -0.49
N ALA A 245 9.64 13.01 -1.78
CA ALA A 245 8.91 14.23 -2.15
C ALA A 245 7.45 14.20 -1.64
N ALA A 246 6.81 13.04 -1.66
CA ALA A 246 5.47 12.85 -1.13
C ALA A 246 5.41 13.03 0.38
N LEU A 247 6.40 12.49 1.11
CA LEU A 247 6.49 12.59 2.56
C LEU A 247 6.72 14.05 3.01
N ARG A 248 7.58 14.81 2.31
CA ARG A 248 7.79 16.23 2.59
C ARG A 248 6.50 17.04 2.41
N ARG A 249 5.76 16.85 1.30
CA ARG A 249 4.47 17.53 1.08
C ARG A 249 3.44 17.17 2.13
N PHE A 250 3.41 15.91 2.56
CA PHE A 250 2.52 15.48 3.65
C PHE A 250 2.79 16.26 4.94
N PHE A 251 4.06 16.41 5.35
CA PHE A 251 4.40 17.15 6.54
C PHE A 251 4.17 18.66 6.40
N GLU A 252 4.36 19.24 5.22
CA GLU A 252 3.98 20.64 4.92
C GLU A 252 2.46 20.85 5.05
N GLU A 253 1.65 19.87 4.66
CA GLU A 253 0.17 19.95 4.71
C GLU A 253 -0.37 19.86 6.15
N ILE A 254 0.33 19.18 7.06
CA ILE A 254 -0.12 18.96 8.45
C ILE A 254 0.60 19.83 9.49
N ALA A 255 1.56 20.67 9.04
CA ALA A 255 2.22 21.68 9.88
C ALA A 255 1.24 22.80 10.21
#